data_c471197edf9aa29ae86d087538ff7bc3
#
_entry.id   c471197edf9aa29ae86d087538ff7bc3
#
_cell.length_a   1.000
_cell.length_b   1.000
_cell.length_c   1.000
_cell.angle_alpha   90.00
_cell.angle_beta   90.00
_cell.angle_gamma   90.00
#
_symmetry.space_group_name_H-M   'P 1'
#
loop_
_entity.id
_entity.type
_entity.pdbx_description
1 polymer ?
#
loop_
_entity_poly.entity_id
_entity_poly.type
_entity_poly.pdbx_seq_one_letter_code
_entity_poly.pdbx_strand_id
1 'polypeptide(L)'
;MTDCTQQKTIQLSFPVTYWTDYFTAMLLLPYGRYRACRYFRQPFVQDFPFLSSVLRLSCKYFICIPRRQCLERLQSYFPTTLAEWDRRERMSLAPDGHYDPRHEIPSPIHVINLARELNVGSILPAAFYDLARYGTSKTAGGTEPLPRLVLEVPSSEDSPASASTSTSTSTSTSTFAPTFVPSSWTASSSEATCGASRFTSPMLVQDTTPVRLSHDDLVLTFRGRETMQRSVSAFLSSQVKDRPPSAGCTVPGAGQACRDAFYFITLNTLRAVGGIAAGRDGDPLFTLGQMIDMLHHTEWVDGQYLRGLPMCGKCRDEFIPAVHAGRQAIWDQIPAWFALEPYDILKARDDELNERDMYP
;
A
#
# COMPACT_ATOMS: atom_id res chain seq x y z
N MET A 1 6.34 -3.30 48.99
CA MET A 1 5.22 -2.37 48.79
C MET A 1 5.71 -1.33 47.79
N THR A 2 5.58 -1.61 46.52
CA THR A 2 5.91 -0.72 45.42
C THR A 2 4.71 -0.68 44.50
N ASP A 3 4.23 0.51 44.38
CA ASP A 3 3.00 0.95 43.76
C ASP A 3 3.04 0.67 42.22
N CYS A 4 2.11 -0.14 41.76
CA CYS A 4 1.94 -0.50 40.36
C CYS A 4 0.54 -0.06 39.96
N THR A 5 0.38 1.24 39.64
CA THR A 5 -0.84 1.74 38.96
C THR A 5 -0.57 3.09 38.30
N GLN A 6 0.08 3.06 37.14
CA GLN A 6 -0.15 4.10 36.13
C GLN A 6 -0.75 3.46 34.90
N GLN A 7 -2.04 3.19 34.96
CA GLN A 7 -2.87 2.93 33.81
C GLN A 7 -3.03 4.24 33.04
N LYS A 8 -2.25 4.39 31.97
CA LYS A 8 -2.36 5.50 31.04
C LYS A 8 -3.68 5.35 30.29
N THR A 9 -4.73 5.99 30.80
CA THR A 9 -6.03 6.07 30.11
C THR A 9 -5.84 6.93 28.87
N ILE A 10 -5.65 6.29 27.71
CA ILE A 10 -5.67 6.98 26.43
C ILE A 10 -7.14 7.29 26.12
N GLN A 11 -7.57 8.52 26.37
CA GLN A 11 -8.84 9.04 25.89
C GLN A 11 -8.74 9.24 24.38
N LEU A 12 -9.06 8.20 23.62
CA LEU A 12 -9.22 8.29 22.17
C LEU A 12 -10.60 8.91 21.88
N SER A 13 -10.64 10.22 21.68
CA SER A 13 -11.79 10.94 21.15
C SER A 13 -11.87 10.68 19.66
N PHE A 14 -12.76 9.76 19.24
CA PHE A 14 -12.99 9.51 17.81
C PHE A 14 -14.00 10.50 17.25
N PRO A 15 -13.77 11.03 16.01
CA PRO A 15 -14.77 11.82 15.32
C PRO A 15 -16.08 11.04 15.12
N VAL A 16 -17.20 11.72 15.14
CA VAL A 16 -18.56 11.15 14.96
C VAL A 16 -18.70 10.32 13.66
N THR A 17 -17.88 10.62 12.66
CA THR A 17 -17.82 9.92 11.36
C THR A 17 -17.53 8.44 11.46
N TYR A 18 -16.71 7.99 12.43
CA TYR A 18 -16.44 6.56 12.63
C TYR A 18 -17.69 5.79 13.10
N TRP A 19 -18.56 6.45 13.82
CA TRP A 19 -19.81 5.86 14.28
C TRP A 19 -20.79 5.64 13.12
N THR A 20 -20.86 6.56 12.16
CA THR A 20 -21.76 6.44 11.02
C THR A 20 -21.37 5.29 10.12
N ASP A 21 -20.08 5.12 9.83
CA ASP A 21 -19.57 4.01 9.02
C ASP A 21 -19.76 2.67 9.72
N TYR A 22 -19.55 2.65 11.05
CA TYR A 22 -19.75 1.46 11.87
C TYR A 22 -21.23 1.10 12.00
N PHE A 23 -22.11 2.07 12.28
CA PHE A 23 -23.56 1.85 12.35
C PHE A 23 -24.12 1.44 10.99
N THR A 24 -23.63 1.99 9.91
CA THR A 24 -23.99 1.56 8.55
C THR A 24 -23.53 0.11 8.32
N ALA A 25 -22.32 -0.24 8.70
CA ALA A 25 -21.83 -1.60 8.63
C ALA A 25 -22.63 -2.55 9.56
N MET A 26 -22.97 -2.10 10.78
CA MET A 26 -23.69 -2.89 11.77
C MET A 26 -25.20 -3.03 11.46
N LEU A 27 -25.84 -2.00 10.90
CA LEU A 27 -27.25 -2.04 10.46
C LEU A 27 -27.44 -2.90 9.21
N LEU A 28 -26.40 -3.07 8.40
CA LEU A 28 -26.42 -3.96 7.25
C LEU A 28 -26.04 -5.40 7.61
N LEU A 29 -25.68 -5.70 8.88
CA LEU A 29 -25.35 -7.02 9.40
C LEU A 29 -26.53 -7.86 9.92
N PRO A 30 -27.73 -7.36 10.25
CA PRO A 30 -28.79 -8.21 10.76
C PRO A 30 -29.59 -8.83 9.64
N TYR A 31 -29.75 -10.09 9.71
CA TYR A 31 -30.58 -11.01 8.94
C TYR A 31 -29.94 -11.70 7.72
N GLY A 32 -29.32 -12.79 8.03
CA GLY A 32 -29.24 -13.91 7.12
C GLY A 32 -27.98 -14.01 6.27
N ARG A 33 -27.08 -14.88 6.72
CA ARG A 33 -25.95 -15.42 5.98
C ARG A 33 -24.88 -14.41 5.64
N TYR A 34 -23.98 -14.24 6.57
CA TYR A 34 -22.69 -13.55 6.45
C TYR A 34 -21.97 -13.87 5.13
N ARG A 35 -22.24 -13.11 4.10
CA ARG A 35 -21.36 -12.99 2.95
C ARG A 35 -20.59 -11.67 3.11
N ALA A 36 -19.71 -11.60 4.09
CA ALA A 36 -18.79 -10.49 4.34
C ALA A 36 -17.98 -10.08 3.09
N CYS A 37 -17.85 -10.97 2.11
CA CYS A 37 -17.17 -10.69 0.84
C CYS A 37 -17.85 -9.62 -0.05
N ARG A 38 -19.04 -9.11 0.29
CA ARG A 38 -19.69 -8.08 -0.55
C ARG A 38 -19.22 -6.66 -0.28
N TYR A 39 -18.76 -6.37 0.96
CA TYR A 39 -18.35 -5.01 1.34
C TYR A 39 -17.01 -4.57 0.81
N PHE A 40 -16.09 -5.51 0.54
CA PHE A 40 -14.74 -5.23 0.06
C PHE A 40 -14.56 -5.63 -1.42
N ARG A 41 -15.57 -5.42 -2.27
CA ARG A 41 -15.50 -5.77 -3.71
C ARG A 41 -14.86 -4.68 -4.57
N GLN A 42 -14.77 -3.47 -4.07
CA GLN A 42 -14.18 -2.35 -4.79
C GLN A 42 -12.65 -2.37 -4.71
N PRO A 43 -11.94 -1.60 -5.53
CA PRO A 43 -10.51 -1.41 -5.37
C PRO A 43 -10.19 -1.00 -3.93
N PHE A 44 -9.19 -1.62 -3.34
CA PHE A 44 -8.88 -1.48 -1.91
C PHE A 44 -8.61 -0.03 -1.49
N VAL A 45 -8.05 0.78 -2.38
CA VAL A 45 -7.77 2.19 -2.11
C VAL A 45 -9.05 2.98 -1.80
N GLN A 46 -10.16 2.66 -2.44
CA GLN A 46 -11.45 3.30 -2.22
C GLN A 46 -12.12 2.82 -0.92
N ASP A 47 -11.88 1.58 -0.54
CA ASP A 47 -12.45 0.98 0.66
C ASP A 47 -11.64 1.28 1.93
N PHE A 48 -10.39 1.74 1.79
CA PHE A 48 -9.49 1.91 2.92
C PHE A 48 -9.99 2.88 4.00
N PRO A 49 -10.62 4.02 3.71
CA PRO A 49 -11.21 4.88 4.74
C PRO A 49 -12.25 4.15 5.59
N PHE A 50 -13.13 3.38 4.94
CA PHE A 50 -14.14 2.56 5.61
C PHE A 50 -13.50 1.43 6.41
N LEU A 51 -12.59 0.67 5.81
CA LEU A 51 -11.86 -0.41 6.47
C LEU A 51 -11.13 0.08 7.72
N SER A 52 -10.44 1.22 7.63
CA SER A 52 -9.70 1.79 8.77
C SER A 52 -10.62 2.20 9.92
N SER A 53 -11.82 2.72 9.61
CA SER A 53 -12.85 3.07 10.59
C SER A 53 -13.43 1.83 11.27
N VAL A 54 -13.77 0.80 10.51
CA VAL A 54 -14.28 -0.48 11.02
C VAL A 54 -13.23 -1.17 11.89
N LEU A 55 -11.96 -1.17 11.47
CA LEU A 55 -10.88 -1.79 12.21
C LEU A 55 -10.65 -1.10 13.56
N ARG A 56 -10.64 0.26 13.60
CA ARG A 56 -10.53 1.03 14.84
C ARG A 56 -11.64 0.71 15.82
N LEU A 57 -12.88 0.68 15.35
CA LEU A 57 -14.02 0.39 16.21
C LEU A 57 -14.04 -1.05 16.67
N SER A 58 -13.72 -1.99 15.80
CA SER A 58 -13.65 -3.41 16.17
C SER A 58 -12.53 -3.69 17.19
N CYS A 59 -11.38 -3.03 17.09
CA CYS A 59 -10.34 -3.08 18.11
C CYS A 59 -10.80 -2.46 19.45
N LYS A 60 -11.49 -1.30 19.40
CA LYS A 60 -11.96 -0.61 20.60
C LYS A 60 -13.03 -1.39 21.37
N TYR A 61 -13.93 -2.04 20.66
CA TYR A 61 -15.08 -2.78 21.24
C TYR A 61 -14.88 -4.30 21.25
N PHE A 62 -13.69 -4.77 20.93
CA PHE A 62 -13.34 -6.21 20.96
C PHE A 62 -14.26 -7.06 20.08
N ILE A 63 -14.59 -6.57 18.87
CA ILE A 63 -15.47 -7.29 17.93
C ILE A 63 -14.61 -8.10 16.96
N CYS A 64 -14.44 -9.40 17.23
CA CYS A 64 -13.48 -10.27 16.57
C CYS A 64 -13.71 -10.46 15.06
N ILE A 65 -14.96 -10.65 14.63
CA ILE A 65 -15.25 -11.00 13.22
C ILE A 65 -14.89 -9.86 12.25
N PRO A 66 -15.39 -8.62 12.41
CA PRO A 66 -14.99 -7.51 11.53
C PRO A 66 -13.49 -7.22 11.61
N ARG A 67 -12.88 -7.32 12.81
CA ARG A 67 -11.45 -7.14 12.99
C ARG A 67 -10.66 -8.12 12.14
N ARG A 68 -10.93 -9.42 12.25
CA ARG A 68 -10.25 -10.46 11.47
C ARG A 68 -10.40 -10.21 9.97
N GLN A 69 -11.60 -9.89 9.49
CA GLN A 69 -11.85 -9.60 8.07
C GLN A 69 -11.07 -8.39 7.57
N CYS A 70 -11.01 -7.32 8.36
CA CYS A 70 -10.19 -6.15 8.02
C CYS A 70 -8.69 -6.50 7.96
N LEU A 71 -8.19 -7.30 8.91
CA LEU A 71 -6.80 -7.74 8.94
C LEU A 71 -6.46 -8.65 7.76
N GLU A 72 -7.30 -9.64 7.45
CA GLU A 72 -7.15 -10.51 6.27
C GLU A 72 -7.09 -9.67 4.97
N ARG A 73 -7.93 -8.63 4.88
CA ARG A 73 -7.91 -7.72 3.75
C ARG A 73 -6.62 -6.90 3.68
N LEU A 74 -6.14 -6.36 4.79
CA LEU A 74 -4.86 -5.64 4.86
C LEU A 74 -3.68 -6.55 4.51
N GLN A 75 -3.65 -7.76 5.04
CA GLN A 75 -2.61 -8.75 4.77
C GLN A 75 -2.57 -9.16 3.29
N SER A 76 -3.70 -9.12 2.57
CA SER A 76 -3.70 -9.43 1.14
C SER A 76 -2.88 -8.44 0.30
N TYR A 77 -2.69 -7.21 0.78
CA TYR A 77 -1.90 -6.16 0.12
C TYR A 77 -0.56 -5.86 0.80
N PHE A 78 -0.43 -6.22 2.07
CA PHE A 78 0.81 -6.11 2.85
C PHE A 78 1.13 -7.48 3.46
N PRO A 79 1.53 -8.44 2.60
CA PRO A 79 1.63 -9.84 2.97
C PRO A 79 2.86 -10.14 3.83
N THR A 80 2.83 -11.31 4.46
CA THR A 80 3.94 -11.84 5.26
C THR A 80 4.81 -12.84 4.50
N THR A 81 4.45 -13.20 3.26
CA THR A 81 5.18 -14.15 2.42
C THR A 81 5.62 -13.54 1.09
N LEU A 82 6.79 -13.95 0.60
CA LEU A 82 7.32 -13.49 -0.69
C LEU A 82 6.39 -13.87 -1.87
N ALA A 83 5.78 -15.06 -1.82
CA ALA A 83 4.88 -15.52 -2.89
C ALA A 83 3.65 -14.62 -3.03
N GLU A 84 3.08 -14.18 -1.91
CA GLU A 84 1.96 -13.25 -1.89
C GLU A 84 2.38 -11.83 -2.31
N TRP A 85 3.59 -11.41 -1.93
CA TRP A 85 4.17 -10.17 -2.42
C TRP A 85 4.29 -10.16 -3.94
N ASP A 86 4.83 -11.22 -4.52
CA ASP A 86 4.93 -11.36 -5.98
C ASP A 86 3.56 -11.37 -6.67
N ARG A 87 2.56 -11.96 -6.04
CA ARG A 87 1.18 -11.91 -6.54
C ARG A 87 0.63 -10.48 -6.52
N ARG A 88 0.83 -9.75 -5.43
CA ARG A 88 0.47 -8.34 -5.29
C ARG A 88 1.12 -7.47 -6.36
N GLU A 89 2.42 -7.65 -6.58
CA GLU A 89 3.17 -6.88 -7.60
C GLU A 89 2.67 -7.15 -9.02
N ARG A 90 2.27 -8.40 -9.32
CA ARG A 90 1.63 -8.71 -10.61
C ARG A 90 0.27 -8.06 -10.77
N MET A 91 -0.55 -7.99 -9.71
CA MET A 91 -1.85 -7.31 -9.73
C MET A 91 -1.73 -5.80 -9.92
N SER A 92 -0.59 -5.21 -9.53
CA SER A 92 -0.31 -3.78 -9.73
C SER A 92 0.14 -3.41 -11.15
N LEU A 93 0.20 -4.39 -12.07
CA LEU A 93 0.46 -4.16 -13.47
C LEU A 93 -0.86 -4.01 -14.21
N ALA A 94 -1.04 -2.87 -14.87
CA ALA A 94 -2.15 -2.67 -15.80
C ALA A 94 -2.00 -3.57 -17.05
N PRO A 95 -3.08 -3.81 -17.81
CA PRO A 95 -3.02 -4.65 -19.02
C PRO A 95 -2.04 -4.18 -20.08
N ASP A 96 -1.70 -2.88 -20.09
CA ASP A 96 -0.69 -2.26 -20.96
C ASP A 96 0.75 -2.41 -20.45
N GLY A 97 0.94 -3.08 -19.30
CA GLY A 97 2.23 -3.26 -18.63
C GLY A 97 2.66 -2.09 -17.75
N HIS A 98 1.87 -1.01 -17.67
CA HIS A 98 2.15 0.09 -16.77
C HIS A 98 2.04 -0.34 -15.31
N TYR A 99 3.02 0.04 -14.48
CA TYR A 99 3.02 -0.28 -13.05
C TYR A 99 2.39 0.86 -12.25
N ASP A 100 1.17 0.62 -11.76
CA ASP A 100 0.42 1.57 -10.93
C ASP A 100 -0.12 0.91 -9.66
N PRO A 101 0.71 0.74 -8.62
CA PRO A 101 0.27 0.13 -7.38
C PRO A 101 -0.73 1.00 -6.60
N ARG A 102 -0.79 2.31 -6.88
CA ARG A 102 -1.65 3.23 -6.11
C ARG A 102 -3.09 3.27 -6.61
N HIS A 103 -3.36 2.65 -7.73
CA HIS A 103 -4.73 2.48 -8.21
C HIS A 103 -5.56 1.58 -7.26
N GLU A 104 -4.95 0.50 -6.73
CA GLU A 104 -5.65 -0.48 -5.90
C GLU A 104 -5.17 -0.52 -4.44
N ILE A 105 -3.94 -0.08 -4.16
CA ILE A 105 -3.29 -0.22 -2.86
C ILE A 105 -3.16 1.15 -2.21
N PRO A 106 -3.64 1.33 -0.97
CA PRO A 106 -3.54 2.60 -0.26
C PRO A 106 -2.09 3.01 -0.03
N SER A 107 -1.88 4.30 0.22
CA SER A 107 -0.56 4.80 0.59
C SER A 107 -0.03 4.06 1.82
N PRO A 108 1.21 3.53 1.77
CA PRO A 108 1.83 2.86 2.92
C PRO A 108 1.88 3.74 4.17
N ILE A 109 1.94 5.06 4.03
CA ILE A 109 1.94 6.00 5.14
C ILE A 109 0.65 5.86 5.97
N HIS A 110 -0.51 5.77 5.32
CA HIS A 110 -1.78 5.55 6.02
C HIS A 110 -1.80 4.20 6.74
N VAL A 111 -1.26 3.17 6.09
CA VAL A 111 -1.26 1.81 6.64
C VAL A 111 -0.31 1.70 7.82
N ILE A 112 0.89 2.27 7.74
CA ILE A 112 1.85 2.30 8.85
C ILE A 112 1.26 3.02 10.06
N ASN A 113 0.68 4.21 9.85
CA ASN A 113 0.05 4.97 10.94
C ASN A 113 -1.09 4.19 11.60
N LEU A 114 -1.96 3.55 10.79
CA LEU A 114 -3.05 2.71 11.30
C LEU A 114 -2.52 1.49 12.06
N ALA A 115 -1.51 0.81 11.53
CA ALA A 115 -0.91 -0.36 12.16
C ALA A 115 -0.24 -0.03 13.50
N ARG A 116 0.44 1.12 13.58
CA ARG A 116 1.02 1.63 14.83
C ARG A 116 -0.05 2.00 15.85
N GLU A 117 -1.11 2.68 15.41
CA GLU A 117 -2.25 3.06 16.25
C GLU A 117 -2.92 1.85 16.90
N LEU A 118 -3.12 0.78 16.13
CA LEU A 118 -3.87 -0.41 16.54
C LEU A 118 -2.99 -1.57 17.02
N ASN A 119 -1.67 -1.37 17.06
CA ASN A 119 -0.68 -2.39 17.42
C ASN A 119 -0.78 -3.67 16.55
N VAL A 120 -1.01 -3.50 15.24
CA VAL A 120 -1.03 -4.58 14.25
C VAL A 120 0.36 -4.72 13.63
N GLY A 121 1.11 -5.74 14.06
CA GLY A 121 2.53 -5.89 13.72
C GLY A 121 2.78 -6.52 12.36
N SER A 122 1.97 -7.49 11.95
CA SER A 122 2.25 -8.38 10.81
C SER A 122 2.33 -7.67 9.45
N ILE A 123 1.61 -6.57 9.27
CA ILE A 123 1.58 -5.81 8.01
C ILE A 123 2.69 -4.75 7.89
N LEU A 124 3.33 -4.39 9.03
CA LEU A 124 4.32 -3.31 9.08
C LEU A 124 5.54 -3.58 8.17
N PRO A 125 6.18 -4.77 8.16
CA PRO A 125 7.36 -4.99 7.35
C PRO A 125 7.11 -4.73 5.85
N ALA A 126 6.01 -5.27 5.31
CA ALA A 126 5.64 -5.08 3.90
C ALA A 126 5.25 -3.63 3.59
N ALA A 127 4.60 -2.93 4.53
CA ALA A 127 4.23 -1.52 4.36
C ALA A 127 5.46 -0.60 4.37
N PHE A 128 6.40 -0.81 5.30
CA PHE A 128 7.68 -0.09 5.30
C PHE A 128 8.51 -0.39 4.06
N TYR A 129 8.56 -1.65 3.63
CA TYR A 129 9.27 -2.05 2.43
C TYR A 129 8.68 -1.36 1.18
N ASP A 130 7.35 -1.36 1.05
CA ASP A 130 6.66 -0.65 -0.03
C ASP A 130 6.99 0.85 -0.04
N LEU A 131 6.99 1.49 1.13
CA LEU A 131 7.33 2.91 1.25
C LEU A 131 8.80 3.21 0.95
N ALA A 132 9.71 2.37 1.42
CA ALA A 132 11.15 2.55 1.25
C ALA A 132 11.61 2.46 -0.22
N ARG A 133 10.81 1.87 -1.10
CA ARG A 133 11.06 1.85 -2.56
C ARG A 133 10.99 3.25 -3.18
N TYR A 134 10.23 4.16 -2.60
CA TYR A 134 10.06 5.52 -3.13
C TYR A 134 11.20 6.45 -2.69
N GLY A 135 11.38 7.52 -3.47
CA GLY A 135 12.37 8.54 -3.14
C GLY A 135 12.08 9.27 -1.82
N THR A 136 13.14 9.78 -1.19
CA THR A 136 13.06 10.45 0.12
C THR A 136 12.10 11.63 0.14
N SER A 137 11.97 12.37 -0.94
CA SER A 137 11.06 13.51 -1.06
C SER A 137 9.58 13.09 -0.91
N LYS A 138 9.18 11.99 -1.56
CA LYS A 138 7.82 11.46 -1.44
C LYS A 138 7.55 10.90 -0.04
N THR A 139 8.54 10.25 0.55
CA THR A 139 8.43 9.69 1.91
C THR A 139 8.30 10.80 2.96
N ALA A 140 9.14 11.85 2.88
CA ALA A 140 9.12 12.97 3.82
C ALA A 140 7.95 13.94 3.58
N GLY A 141 7.51 14.10 2.33
CA GLY A 141 6.38 14.97 1.96
C GLY A 141 5.05 14.53 2.53
N GLY A 142 4.90 13.24 2.79
CA GLY A 142 3.63 12.68 3.26
C GLY A 142 2.70 12.27 2.10
N THR A 143 1.44 12.05 2.44
CA THR A 143 0.38 11.65 1.52
C THR A 143 -0.88 12.48 1.76
N GLU A 144 -1.75 12.54 0.77
CA GLU A 144 -3.04 13.21 0.91
C GLU A 144 -3.86 12.59 2.02
N PRO A 145 -4.60 13.40 2.81
CA PRO A 145 -5.47 12.89 3.86
C PRO A 145 -6.61 12.05 3.26
N LEU A 146 -7.09 11.09 4.04
CA LEU A 146 -8.26 10.32 3.66
C LEU A 146 -9.50 11.21 3.67
N PRO A 147 -10.44 11.04 2.73
CA PRO A 147 -11.69 11.79 2.71
C PRO A 147 -12.47 11.53 4.00
N ARG A 148 -12.95 12.59 4.63
CA ARG A 148 -13.80 12.52 5.83
C ARG A 148 -15.23 12.90 5.48
N LEU A 149 -16.17 12.07 5.87
CA LEU A 149 -17.60 12.42 5.86
C LEU A 149 -17.89 13.23 7.13
N VAL A 150 -18.20 14.52 6.98
CA VAL A 150 -18.67 15.35 8.08
C VAL A 150 -20.19 15.43 7.99
N LEU A 151 -20.87 14.87 8.97
CA LEU A 151 -22.29 15.14 9.16
C LEU A 151 -22.42 16.50 9.86
N GLU A 152 -22.92 17.48 9.16
CA GLU A 152 -23.32 18.73 9.82
C GLU A 152 -24.46 18.41 10.78
N VAL A 153 -24.20 18.46 12.08
CA VAL A 153 -25.24 18.52 13.08
C VAL A 153 -25.80 19.93 12.99
N PRO A 154 -27.10 20.12 12.65
CA PRO A 154 -27.68 21.44 12.65
C PRO A 154 -27.54 22.02 14.05
N SER A 155 -26.71 23.07 14.20
CA SER A 155 -26.62 23.84 15.42
C SER A 155 -27.97 24.50 15.64
N SER A 156 -28.65 24.06 16.68
CA SER A 156 -29.90 24.69 17.16
C SER A 156 -29.57 25.98 17.91
N GLU A 157 -29.18 27.00 17.18
CA GLU A 157 -29.11 28.39 17.67
C GLU A 157 -29.66 29.32 16.65
N ASP A 158 -31.01 29.29 16.48
CA ASP A 158 -31.74 30.40 15.92
C ASP A 158 -32.26 31.27 17.06
N SER A 159 -31.45 32.24 17.48
CA SER A 159 -31.93 33.47 18.10
C SER A 159 -32.02 34.56 17.02
N PRO A 160 -33.17 35.19 16.81
CA PRO A 160 -33.27 36.22 15.80
C PRO A 160 -32.67 37.53 16.30
N ALA A 161 -31.56 37.96 15.74
CA ALA A 161 -31.03 39.31 15.92
C ALA A 161 -30.80 40.00 14.58
N SER A 162 -31.71 40.95 14.31
CA SER A 162 -31.50 42.27 13.70
C SER A 162 -30.69 42.40 12.41
N ALA A 163 -31.41 42.74 11.35
CA ALA A 163 -30.92 43.27 10.10
C ALA A 163 -30.01 44.50 10.28
N SER A 164 -28.87 44.49 9.61
CA SER A 164 -28.20 45.71 9.14
C SER A 164 -27.55 45.45 7.79
N THR A 165 -28.11 46.17 6.83
CA THR A 165 -27.71 46.31 5.44
C THR A 165 -26.35 46.97 5.34
N SER A 166 -25.41 46.36 4.61
CA SER A 166 -24.33 47.13 3.99
C SER A 166 -23.93 46.48 2.67
N THR A 167 -24.25 47.21 1.64
CA THR A 167 -23.90 47.07 0.24
C THR A 167 -22.38 47.31 0.06
N SER A 168 -21.68 46.42 -0.55
CA SER A 168 -20.42 46.77 -1.24
C SER A 168 -20.23 45.92 -2.46
N THR A 169 -20.35 46.60 -3.57
CA THR A 169 -20.05 46.23 -4.94
C THR A 169 -18.52 46.06 -5.13
N SER A 170 -18.09 44.96 -5.69
CA SER A 170 -16.82 44.97 -6.43
C SER A 170 -16.86 43.93 -7.55
N THR A 171 -16.86 44.50 -8.72
CA THR A 171 -16.70 43.91 -10.06
C THR A 171 -15.29 43.41 -10.27
N SER A 172 -15.11 42.20 -10.76
CA SER A 172 -13.99 41.89 -11.63
C SER A 172 -14.28 40.68 -12.53
N THR A 173 -14.29 41.03 -13.78
CA THR A 173 -14.36 40.25 -15.00
C THR A 173 -13.11 39.34 -15.17
N SER A 174 -13.28 38.08 -15.57
CA SER A 174 -12.47 37.50 -16.64
C SER A 174 -13.09 36.21 -17.19
N THR A 175 -13.32 36.25 -18.42
CA THR A 175 -13.72 35.35 -19.48
C THR A 175 -12.79 34.13 -19.61
N PHE A 176 -13.34 32.95 -19.79
CA PHE A 176 -13.15 31.99 -20.90
C PHE A 176 -13.83 30.66 -20.61
N ALA A 177 -14.83 30.34 -21.44
CA ALA A 177 -15.37 28.98 -21.62
C ALA A 177 -14.59 28.28 -22.77
N PRO A 178 -14.68 26.94 -22.92
CA PRO A 178 -15.75 26.47 -23.79
C PRO A 178 -16.49 25.20 -23.31
N THR A 179 -17.72 25.23 -23.56
CA THR A 179 -18.78 24.31 -23.87
C THR A 179 -18.38 22.92 -24.36
N PHE A 180 -18.91 21.89 -23.71
CA PHE A 180 -19.34 20.67 -24.40
C PHE A 180 -20.56 20.08 -23.70
N VAL A 181 -21.69 19.98 -24.43
CA VAL A 181 -22.94 19.34 -24.02
C VAL A 181 -23.09 18.04 -24.81
N PRO A 182 -23.58 16.97 -24.23
CA PRO A 182 -24.51 16.10 -24.95
C PRO A 182 -25.82 15.86 -24.19
N SER A 183 -26.85 16.19 -24.91
CA SER A 183 -28.24 15.75 -25.05
C SER A 183 -28.82 14.70 -24.11
N SER A 184 -29.89 15.11 -23.49
CA SER A 184 -31.25 14.55 -23.37
C SER A 184 -31.46 13.05 -23.15
N TRP A 185 -31.98 12.74 -21.95
CA TRP A 185 -33.00 11.71 -21.77
C TRP A 185 -34.14 12.29 -20.97
N THR A 186 -35.28 12.44 -21.61
CA THR A 186 -36.57 12.76 -21.00
C THR A 186 -37.21 11.49 -20.49
N ALA A 187 -37.58 11.44 -19.23
CA ALA A 187 -38.53 10.48 -18.70
C ALA A 187 -39.50 11.22 -17.74
N SER A 188 -40.75 11.04 -18.05
CA SER A 188 -41.92 11.72 -17.49
C SER A 188 -42.19 11.35 -16.06
N SER A 189 -42.59 12.33 -15.34
CA SER A 189 -43.38 12.50 -14.11
C SER A 189 -44.32 11.39 -13.67
N SER A 190 -44.35 11.11 -12.37
CA SER A 190 -45.57 11.13 -11.59
C SER A 190 -45.22 11.51 -10.14
N GLU A 191 -45.89 12.60 -9.71
CA GLU A 191 -45.78 13.14 -8.36
C GLU A 191 -46.43 12.21 -7.33
N ALA A 192 -45.67 11.87 -6.29
CA ALA A 192 -46.22 11.46 -5.02
C ALA A 192 -45.55 12.30 -3.93
N THR A 193 -46.28 13.29 -3.47
CA THR A 193 -45.96 14.18 -2.37
C THR A 193 -45.92 13.39 -1.07
N CYS A 194 -44.75 13.05 -0.59
CA CYS A 194 -44.55 12.56 0.78
C CYS A 194 -43.48 13.43 1.42
N GLY A 195 -43.75 13.95 2.62
CA GLY A 195 -42.95 14.97 3.30
C GLY A 195 -41.45 14.69 3.33
N ALA A 196 -40.71 15.44 2.53
CA ALA A 196 -39.27 15.37 2.47
C ALA A 196 -38.66 16.04 3.71
N SER A 197 -38.29 15.22 4.68
CA SER A 197 -37.27 15.57 5.64
C SER A 197 -36.00 15.93 4.83
N ARG A 198 -35.56 17.20 4.93
CA ARG A 198 -34.33 17.67 4.28
C ARG A 198 -33.14 16.98 4.91
N PHE A 199 -32.77 15.82 4.39
CA PHE A 199 -31.43 15.28 4.62
C PHE A 199 -30.46 16.17 3.84
N THR A 200 -29.74 17.04 4.53
CA THR A 200 -28.57 17.72 3.98
C THR A 200 -27.56 16.67 3.57
N SER A 201 -27.19 16.65 2.29
CA SER A 201 -26.15 15.77 1.78
C SER A 201 -24.85 16.05 2.55
N PRO A 202 -24.13 15.02 3.05
CA PRO A 202 -22.91 15.22 3.78
C PRO A 202 -21.88 15.92 2.89
N MET A 203 -21.38 17.09 3.33
CA MET A 203 -20.28 17.77 2.66
C MET A 203 -18.98 17.03 2.95
N LEU A 204 -18.24 16.68 1.91
CA LEU A 204 -16.86 16.21 2.02
C LEU A 204 -15.96 17.39 2.36
N VAL A 205 -15.55 17.49 3.61
CA VAL A 205 -14.51 18.44 4.01
C VAL A 205 -13.15 17.76 3.73
N GLN A 206 -12.43 18.31 2.78
CA GLN A 206 -11.05 17.91 2.50
C GLN A 206 -10.13 18.67 3.45
N ASP A 207 -9.55 17.96 4.40
CA ASP A 207 -8.40 18.44 5.15
C ASP A 207 -7.23 18.48 4.15
N THR A 208 -6.58 19.64 3.97
CA THR A 208 -5.51 19.82 3.00
C THR A 208 -4.13 19.54 3.57
N THR A 209 -4.04 19.28 4.87
CA THR A 209 -2.75 18.97 5.50
C THR A 209 -2.28 17.56 5.19
N PRO A 210 -1.07 17.38 4.62
CA PRO A 210 -0.58 16.05 4.29
C PRO A 210 -0.38 15.20 5.55
N VAL A 211 -0.83 13.96 5.50
CA VAL A 211 -0.58 12.95 6.53
C VAL A 211 0.87 12.49 6.41
N ARG A 212 1.60 12.50 7.52
CA ARG A 212 3.02 12.12 7.58
C ARG A 212 3.22 10.97 8.57
N LEU A 213 4.36 10.31 8.43
CA LEU A 213 4.84 9.37 9.43
C LEU A 213 5.30 10.09 10.71
N SER A 214 5.36 9.36 11.82
CA SER A 214 6.11 9.78 12.98
C SER A 214 7.59 10.00 12.62
N HIS A 215 8.31 10.80 13.38
CA HIS A 215 9.75 11.00 13.16
C HIS A 215 10.52 9.66 13.21
N ASP A 216 10.20 8.81 14.16
CA ASP A 216 10.87 7.52 14.34
C ASP A 216 10.63 6.59 13.16
N ASP A 217 9.38 6.48 12.68
CA ASP A 217 9.04 5.67 11.52
C ASP A 217 9.67 6.22 10.23
N LEU A 218 9.82 7.54 10.11
CA LEU A 218 10.52 8.16 9.00
C LEU A 218 12.02 7.79 9.00
N VAL A 219 12.67 7.86 10.16
CA VAL A 219 14.08 7.44 10.33
C VAL A 219 14.24 5.95 10.00
N LEU A 220 13.35 5.10 10.50
CA LEU A 220 13.34 3.67 10.17
C LEU A 220 13.18 3.44 8.66
N THR A 221 12.30 4.18 8.00
CA THR A 221 12.10 4.07 6.55
C THR A 221 13.37 4.41 5.76
N PHE A 222 14.08 5.47 6.13
CA PHE A 222 15.32 5.85 5.46
C PHE A 222 16.45 4.85 5.71
N ARG A 223 16.58 4.34 6.94
CA ARG A 223 17.55 3.28 7.28
C ARG A 223 17.25 1.99 6.50
N GLY A 224 15.98 1.60 6.44
CA GLY A 224 15.54 0.46 5.65
C GLY A 224 15.88 0.62 4.17
N ARG A 225 15.60 1.79 3.57
CA ARG A 225 15.97 2.10 2.18
C ARG A 225 17.48 1.95 1.92
N GLU A 226 18.30 2.46 2.82
CA GLU A 226 19.75 2.31 2.71
C GLU A 226 20.18 0.84 2.76
N THR A 227 19.56 0.05 3.63
CA THR A 227 19.82 -1.38 3.76
C THR A 227 19.35 -2.16 2.52
N MET A 228 18.20 -1.78 1.92
CA MET A 228 17.74 -2.31 0.64
C MET A 228 18.80 -2.17 -0.46
N GLN A 229 19.40 -1.01 -0.59
CA GLN A 229 20.44 -0.74 -1.59
C GLN A 229 21.72 -1.56 -1.32
N ARG A 230 22.09 -1.66 -0.06
CA ARG A 230 23.24 -2.50 0.34
C ARG A 230 22.99 -3.98 0.03
N SER A 231 21.76 -4.48 0.20
CA SER A 231 21.42 -5.87 -0.08
C SER A 231 21.57 -6.23 -1.56
N VAL A 232 21.12 -5.34 -2.48
CA VAL A 232 21.32 -5.50 -3.93
C VAL A 232 22.82 -5.51 -4.27
N SER A 233 23.57 -4.56 -3.72
CA SER A 233 25.01 -4.47 -3.93
C SER A 233 25.75 -5.71 -3.42
N ALA A 234 25.38 -6.23 -2.26
CA ALA A 234 25.96 -7.44 -1.69
C ALA A 234 25.66 -8.67 -2.56
N PHE A 235 24.39 -8.83 -3.01
CA PHE A 235 24.02 -9.91 -3.91
C PHE A 235 24.79 -9.83 -5.23
N LEU A 236 24.82 -8.65 -5.84
CA LEU A 236 25.55 -8.41 -7.08
C LEU A 236 27.02 -8.81 -6.94
N SER A 237 27.68 -8.38 -5.88
CA SER A 237 29.11 -8.65 -5.64
C SER A 237 29.41 -10.12 -5.36
N SER A 238 28.50 -10.83 -4.70
CA SER A 238 28.73 -12.24 -4.28
C SER A 238 28.25 -13.26 -5.32
N GLN A 239 27.22 -12.95 -6.11
CA GLN A 239 26.53 -13.94 -6.94
C GLN A 239 26.62 -13.68 -8.44
N VAL A 240 26.91 -12.45 -8.87
CA VAL A 240 26.85 -12.07 -10.29
C VAL A 240 28.16 -11.54 -10.81
N LYS A 241 28.77 -10.57 -10.11
CA LYS A 241 30.01 -9.94 -10.52
C LYS A 241 31.13 -11.00 -10.57
N ASP A 242 31.85 -11.02 -11.69
CA ASP A 242 32.95 -11.94 -11.93
C ASP A 242 32.60 -13.45 -11.77
N ARG A 243 31.29 -13.78 -11.85
CA ARG A 243 30.83 -15.16 -11.76
C ARG A 243 31.41 -15.97 -12.91
N PRO A 244 32.17 -17.06 -12.63
CA PRO A 244 32.66 -17.96 -13.67
C PRO A 244 31.48 -18.76 -14.27
N PRO A 245 31.56 -19.18 -15.53
CA PRO A 245 30.67 -20.18 -16.06
C PRO A 245 30.67 -21.44 -15.21
N SER A 246 29.50 -22.15 -15.17
CA SER A 246 29.41 -23.46 -14.51
C SER A 246 30.48 -24.42 -14.99
N ALA A 247 30.93 -25.31 -14.14
CA ALA A 247 31.88 -26.38 -14.50
C ALA A 247 31.37 -27.26 -15.66
N GLY A 248 30.05 -27.37 -15.81
CA GLY A 248 29.37 -28.05 -16.92
C GLY A 248 28.97 -27.16 -18.10
N CYS A 249 29.58 -25.99 -18.23
CA CYS A 249 29.20 -25.03 -19.29
C CYS A 249 29.46 -25.65 -20.70
N THR A 250 28.41 -25.62 -21.53
CA THR A 250 28.44 -26.21 -22.87
C THR A 250 28.81 -25.22 -23.98
N VAL A 251 29.04 -23.93 -23.61
CA VAL A 251 29.38 -22.89 -24.59
C VAL A 251 30.87 -22.99 -24.97
N PRO A 252 31.19 -23.05 -26.28
CA PRO A 252 32.60 -23.04 -26.74
C PRO A 252 33.28 -21.72 -26.36
N GLY A 253 34.64 -21.71 -26.41
CA GLY A 253 35.42 -20.52 -26.06
C GLY A 253 35.42 -20.23 -24.56
N ALA A 254 35.57 -21.30 -23.73
CA ALA A 254 35.62 -21.22 -22.27
C ALA A 254 34.39 -20.50 -21.65
N GLY A 255 33.21 -20.61 -22.28
CA GLY A 255 31.95 -20.04 -21.77
C GLY A 255 31.84 -18.54 -21.94
N GLN A 256 32.44 -17.94 -22.96
CA GLN A 256 32.50 -16.49 -23.15
C GLN A 256 31.07 -15.88 -23.18
N ALA A 257 30.12 -16.44 -23.93
CA ALA A 257 28.76 -15.90 -23.98
C ALA A 257 28.04 -15.93 -22.63
N CYS A 258 28.33 -16.94 -21.76
CA CYS A 258 27.79 -16.96 -20.40
C CYS A 258 28.45 -15.87 -19.51
N ARG A 259 29.74 -15.60 -19.68
CA ARG A 259 30.39 -14.46 -18.97
C ARG A 259 29.81 -13.13 -19.41
N ASP A 260 29.63 -12.95 -20.73
CA ASP A 260 29.01 -11.75 -21.27
C ASP A 260 27.59 -11.56 -20.73
N ALA A 261 26.81 -12.64 -20.60
CA ALA A 261 25.48 -12.60 -19.99
C ALA A 261 25.53 -12.11 -18.52
N PHE A 262 26.45 -12.62 -17.70
CA PHE A 262 26.64 -12.14 -16.33
C PHE A 262 27.09 -10.68 -16.28
N TYR A 263 27.93 -10.24 -17.20
CA TYR A 263 28.35 -8.85 -17.32
C TYR A 263 27.15 -7.94 -17.63
N PHE A 264 26.30 -8.31 -18.59
CA PHE A 264 25.09 -7.52 -18.91
C PHE A 264 24.08 -7.49 -17.75
N ILE A 265 23.89 -8.60 -17.05
CA ILE A 265 23.07 -8.64 -15.83
C ILE A 265 23.65 -7.65 -14.79
N THR A 266 24.98 -7.66 -14.59
CA THR A 266 25.66 -6.73 -13.68
C THR A 266 25.39 -5.28 -14.06
N LEU A 267 25.58 -4.89 -15.32
CA LEU A 267 25.35 -3.53 -15.80
C LEU A 267 23.90 -3.07 -15.60
N ASN A 268 22.94 -3.95 -15.90
CA ASN A 268 21.52 -3.63 -15.70
C ASN A 268 21.17 -3.43 -14.23
N THR A 269 21.75 -4.25 -13.35
CA THR A 269 21.49 -4.17 -11.90
C THR A 269 22.11 -2.95 -11.24
N LEU A 270 23.22 -2.43 -11.78
CA LEU A 270 23.88 -1.22 -11.24
C LEU A 270 22.95 0.00 -11.19
N ARG A 271 21.92 0.05 -12.03
CA ARG A 271 20.92 1.13 -11.99
C ARG A 271 20.20 1.18 -10.64
N ALA A 272 19.96 0.02 -10.02
CA ALA A 272 19.25 -0.08 -8.74
C ALA A 272 20.16 0.17 -7.52
N VAL A 273 21.50 0.04 -7.68
CA VAL A 273 22.45 0.15 -6.57
C VAL A 273 22.72 1.58 -6.14
N GLY A 274 22.62 2.54 -7.07
CA GLY A 274 23.08 3.93 -6.82
C GLY A 274 22.15 4.80 -5.97
N GLY A 275 21.03 4.29 -5.48
CA GLY A 275 20.06 5.07 -4.71
C GLY A 275 19.26 6.11 -5.48
N ILE A 276 19.49 6.22 -6.80
CA ILE A 276 18.79 7.13 -7.71
C ILE A 276 17.45 6.53 -8.12
N ALA A 277 17.39 5.19 -8.22
CA ALA A 277 16.19 4.48 -8.58
C ALA A 277 15.08 4.62 -7.50
N ALA A 278 13.84 4.73 -7.96
CA ALA A 278 12.66 4.87 -7.10
C ALA A 278 11.50 4.00 -7.63
N GLY A 279 10.54 3.71 -6.77
CA GLY A 279 9.43 2.84 -7.11
C GLY A 279 9.91 1.42 -7.41
N ARG A 280 9.43 0.82 -8.49
CA ARG A 280 9.77 -0.55 -8.87
C ARG A 280 11.26 -0.75 -9.16
N ASP A 281 11.90 0.23 -9.77
CA ASP A 281 13.34 0.16 -10.09
C ASP A 281 14.22 0.24 -8.84
N GLY A 282 13.71 0.80 -7.73
CA GLY A 282 14.39 0.82 -6.42
C GLY A 282 14.11 -0.43 -5.57
N ASP A 283 13.35 -1.39 -6.08
CA ASP A 283 12.93 -2.60 -5.37
C ASP A 283 13.93 -3.75 -5.55
N PRO A 284 14.64 -4.21 -4.50
CA PRO A 284 15.56 -5.34 -4.58
C PRO A 284 14.93 -6.61 -5.11
N LEU A 285 13.72 -6.93 -4.67
CA LEU A 285 13.01 -8.14 -5.09
C LEU A 285 12.68 -8.12 -6.58
N PHE A 286 12.25 -6.98 -7.08
CA PHE A 286 12.02 -6.78 -8.51
C PHE A 286 13.33 -6.84 -9.30
N THR A 287 14.36 -6.14 -8.84
CA THR A 287 15.67 -6.10 -9.49
C THR A 287 16.29 -7.50 -9.63
N LEU A 288 16.23 -8.32 -8.57
CA LEU A 288 16.70 -9.70 -8.64
C LEU A 288 15.81 -10.53 -9.58
N GLY A 289 14.49 -10.33 -9.58
CA GLY A 289 13.59 -10.98 -10.54
C GLY A 289 13.94 -10.67 -11.98
N GLN A 290 14.24 -9.41 -12.29
CA GLN A 290 14.66 -9.01 -13.62
C GLN A 290 15.93 -9.71 -14.12
N MET A 291 16.84 -10.16 -13.23
CA MET A 291 18.01 -10.95 -13.64
C MET A 291 17.59 -12.27 -14.32
N ILE A 292 16.48 -12.87 -13.87
CA ILE A 292 15.91 -14.07 -14.47
C ILE A 292 15.18 -13.71 -15.76
N ASP A 293 14.40 -12.63 -15.73
CA ASP A 293 13.64 -12.16 -16.90
C ASP A 293 14.54 -11.88 -18.09
N MET A 294 15.71 -11.27 -17.86
CA MET A 294 16.73 -11.03 -18.89
C MET A 294 17.22 -12.30 -19.60
N LEU A 295 17.12 -13.46 -18.94
CA LEU A 295 17.49 -14.76 -19.54
C LEU A 295 16.40 -15.36 -20.41
N HIS A 296 15.14 -14.98 -20.16
CA HIS A 296 13.97 -15.62 -20.76
C HIS A 296 13.20 -14.73 -21.74
N HIS A 297 13.14 -13.42 -21.47
CA HIS A 297 12.33 -12.53 -22.28
C HIS A 297 13.00 -12.22 -23.62
N THR A 298 12.19 -12.32 -24.66
CA THR A 298 12.44 -11.70 -25.96
C THR A 298 11.72 -10.36 -25.94
N GLU A 299 12.47 -9.27 -25.97
CA GLU A 299 11.89 -7.95 -26.20
C GLU A 299 11.70 -7.72 -27.69
N TRP A 300 10.56 -7.11 -28.05
CA TRP A 300 10.32 -6.62 -29.39
C TRP A 300 10.84 -5.20 -29.47
N VAL A 301 11.98 -5.00 -30.15
CA VAL A 301 12.58 -3.70 -30.37
C VAL A 301 12.74 -3.50 -31.88
N ASP A 302 12.22 -2.38 -32.39
CA ASP A 302 12.33 -1.97 -33.82
C ASP A 302 11.93 -3.05 -34.83
N GLY A 303 10.87 -3.81 -34.52
CA GLY A 303 10.39 -4.86 -35.42
C GLY A 303 11.20 -6.18 -35.37
N GLN A 304 12.09 -6.33 -34.41
CA GLN A 304 12.85 -7.56 -34.19
C GLN A 304 12.67 -8.11 -32.79
N TYR A 305 12.57 -9.45 -32.70
CA TYR A 305 12.64 -10.15 -31.42
C TYR A 305 14.10 -10.22 -30.97
N LEU A 306 14.44 -9.50 -29.92
CA LEU A 306 15.70 -9.71 -29.21
C LEU A 306 15.54 -10.96 -28.33
N ARG A 307 16.34 -11.97 -28.56
CA ARG A 307 16.40 -13.13 -27.68
C ARG A 307 16.97 -12.72 -26.32
N GLY A 308 16.49 -13.35 -25.25
CA GLY A 308 17.11 -13.22 -23.95
C GLY A 308 18.62 -13.45 -23.97
N LEU A 309 19.33 -13.04 -22.92
CA LEU A 309 20.78 -13.14 -22.87
C LEU A 309 21.26 -14.57 -23.16
N PRO A 310 22.29 -14.75 -24.00
CA PRO A 310 22.78 -16.04 -24.41
C PRO A 310 23.54 -16.74 -23.28
N MET A 311 22.81 -17.48 -22.44
CA MET A 311 23.37 -18.30 -21.37
C MET A 311 22.99 -19.76 -21.58
N CYS A 312 23.96 -20.69 -21.45
CA CYS A 312 23.69 -22.11 -21.59
C CYS A 312 22.81 -22.66 -20.45
N GLY A 313 22.15 -23.81 -20.69
CA GLY A 313 21.27 -24.44 -19.72
C GLY A 313 21.95 -24.67 -18.37
N LYS A 314 23.17 -25.19 -18.34
CA LYS A 314 23.90 -25.47 -17.08
C LYS A 314 24.18 -24.23 -16.25
N CYS A 315 24.62 -23.13 -16.88
CA CYS A 315 24.82 -21.86 -16.18
C CYS A 315 23.52 -21.27 -15.68
N ARG A 316 22.44 -21.43 -16.44
CA ARG A 316 21.09 -20.98 -16.09
C ARG A 316 20.51 -21.78 -14.92
N ASP A 317 20.67 -23.12 -14.94
CA ASP A 317 20.19 -24.04 -13.90
C ASP A 317 20.87 -23.81 -12.54
N GLU A 318 22.12 -23.28 -12.53
CA GLU A 318 22.81 -22.89 -11.30
C GLU A 318 22.51 -21.45 -10.86
N PHE A 319 22.25 -20.55 -11.80
CA PHE A 319 22.05 -19.13 -11.50
C PHE A 319 20.64 -18.83 -11.01
N ILE A 320 19.59 -19.36 -11.66
CA ILE A 320 18.20 -19.09 -11.31
C ILE A 320 17.88 -19.47 -9.85
N PRO A 321 18.27 -20.67 -9.36
CA PRO A 321 18.06 -20.99 -7.94
C PRO A 321 18.80 -20.06 -6.98
N ALA A 322 20.01 -19.59 -7.34
CA ALA A 322 20.74 -18.62 -6.52
C ALA A 322 20.01 -17.28 -6.43
N VAL A 323 19.39 -16.82 -7.51
CA VAL A 323 18.54 -15.60 -7.51
C VAL A 323 17.29 -15.81 -6.63
N HIS A 324 16.60 -16.94 -6.76
CA HIS A 324 15.42 -17.23 -5.94
C HIS A 324 15.79 -17.30 -4.44
N ALA A 325 16.91 -17.98 -4.10
CA ALA A 325 17.41 -18.01 -2.73
C ALA A 325 17.77 -16.60 -2.21
N GLY A 326 18.37 -15.76 -3.06
CA GLY A 326 18.67 -14.39 -2.73
C GLY A 326 17.42 -13.55 -2.47
N ARG A 327 16.38 -13.71 -3.30
CA ARG A 327 15.07 -13.03 -3.09
C ARG A 327 14.42 -13.45 -1.77
N GLN A 328 14.42 -14.75 -1.46
CA GLN A 328 13.88 -15.25 -0.20
C GLN A 328 14.69 -14.71 1.00
N ALA A 329 16.00 -14.74 0.95
CA ALA A 329 16.85 -14.21 2.01
C ALA A 329 16.64 -12.70 2.24
N ILE A 330 16.42 -11.93 1.18
CA ILE A 330 16.02 -10.52 1.27
C ILE A 330 14.68 -10.38 1.99
N TRP A 331 13.67 -11.15 1.57
CA TRP A 331 12.34 -11.11 2.17
C TRP A 331 12.38 -11.38 3.68
N ASP A 332 13.09 -12.42 4.08
CA ASP A 332 13.21 -12.83 5.48
C ASP A 332 13.91 -11.77 6.36
N GLN A 333 14.75 -10.92 5.76
CA GLN A 333 15.46 -9.84 6.45
C GLN A 333 14.67 -8.52 6.55
N ILE A 334 13.60 -8.35 5.77
CA ILE A 334 12.83 -7.08 5.74
C ILE A 334 12.41 -6.61 7.13
N PRO A 335 11.86 -7.46 8.03
CA PRO A 335 11.49 -6.99 9.36
C PRO A 335 12.66 -6.36 10.13
N ALA A 336 13.83 -7.00 10.08
CA ALA A 336 15.03 -6.51 10.77
C ALA A 336 15.52 -5.15 10.22
N TRP A 337 15.32 -4.87 8.94
CA TRP A 337 15.70 -3.58 8.32
C TRP A 337 14.94 -2.39 8.93
N PHE A 338 13.73 -2.65 9.42
CA PHE A 338 12.86 -1.66 10.04
C PHE A 338 12.75 -1.82 11.57
N ALA A 339 13.72 -2.52 12.19
CA ALA A 339 13.77 -2.80 13.63
C ALA A 339 12.47 -3.45 14.15
N LEU A 340 11.89 -4.34 13.36
CA LEU A 340 10.72 -5.14 13.69
C LEU A 340 11.13 -6.58 14.01
N GLU A 341 10.28 -7.27 14.77
CA GLU A 341 10.41 -8.70 15.01
C GLU A 341 10.18 -9.52 13.72
N PRO A 342 10.66 -10.76 13.64
CA PRO A 342 10.41 -11.65 12.51
C PRO A 342 8.92 -11.84 12.22
N TYR A 343 8.59 -12.17 10.97
CA TYR A 343 7.20 -12.30 10.50
C TYR A 343 6.36 -13.29 11.30
N ASP A 344 6.93 -14.42 11.71
CA ASP A 344 6.28 -15.45 12.50
C ASP A 344 5.85 -14.94 13.88
N ILE A 345 6.73 -14.17 14.55
CA ILE A 345 6.45 -13.57 15.86
C ILE A 345 5.38 -12.48 15.72
N LEU A 346 5.50 -11.61 14.71
CA LEU A 346 4.51 -10.56 14.48
C LEU A 346 3.13 -11.13 14.19
N LYS A 347 3.07 -12.18 13.38
CA LYS A 347 1.82 -12.86 13.04
C LYS A 347 1.22 -13.56 14.26
N ALA A 348 2.02 -14.32 15.01
CA ALA A 348 1.56 -15.00 16.23
C ALA A 348 0.96 -14.00 17.23
N ARG A 349 1.58 -12.83 17.40
CA ARG A 349 1.05 -11.76 18.27
C ARG A 349 -0.30 -11.22 17.78
N ASP A 350 -0.45 -10.98 16.48
CA ASP A 350 -1.71 -10.51 15.92
C ASP A 350 -2.81 -11.56 16.03
N ASP A 351 -2.48 -12.85 15.89
CA ASP A 351 -3.39 -13.98 16.06
C ASP A 351 -3.81 -14.15 17.54
N GLU A 352 -2.88 -14.05 18.49
CA GLU A 352 -3.19 -14.06 19.93
C GLU A 352 -4.14 -12.92 20.35
N LEU A 353 -3.94 -11.72 19.81
CA LEU A 353 -4.84 -10.61 20.05
C LEU A 353 -6.24 -10.86 19.50
N ASN A 354 -6.35 -11.58 18.38
CA ASN A 354 -7.64 -11.96 17.83
C ASN A 354 -8.33 -13.06 18.65
N GLU A 355 -7.57 -13.99 19.25
CA GLU A 355 -8.12 -15.08 20.06
C GLU A 355 -8.56 -14.63 21.45
N ARG A 356 -7.79 -13.76 22.12
CA ARG A 356 -8.17 -13.22 23.46
C ARG A 356 -9.50 -12.50 23.43
N ASP A 357 -9.83 -11.86 22.31
CA ASP A 357 -11.10 -11.15 22.15
C ASP A 357 -12.28 -12.11 21.92
N MET A 358 -12.03 -13.39 21.69
CA MET A 358 -13.07 -14.42 21.47
C MET A 358 -13.58 -15.07 22.79
N TYR A 359 -12.78 -14.99 23.86
CA TYR A 359 -13.11 -15.57 25.17
C TYR A 359 -12.80 -14.53 26.26
N PRO A 360 -13.77 -13.62 26.59
CA PRO A 360 -13.61 -12.66 27.69
C PRO A 360 -13.63 -13.33 29.06
#